data_503a873605b88e87bfce0e12cfcdcbe8
#
_entry.id   503a873605b88e87bfce0e12cfcdcbe8
#
_cell.length_a   1.000
_cell.length_b   1.000
_cell.length_c   1.000
_cell.angle_alpha   90.00
_cell.angle_beta   90.00
_cell.angle_gamma   90.00
#
_symmetry.space_group_name_H-M   'P 1'
#
loop_
_entity.id
_entity.type
_entity.pdbx_description
1 polymer ?
#
loop_
_entity_poly.entity_id
_entity_poly.type
_entity_poly.pdbx_seq_one_letter_code
_entity_poly.pdbx_strand_id
1 'polypeptide(L)'
;MQTSYPKASISNGQVQAVLYLPDAKNGYYRASRFDWSGVIPCLAYKGHTYFGVWFSHYDPMIADAITGPVEEFRSADGALDYDQAKPDGLFVKIGVGVLRKAGDSPYKFMHTYPLVDGGKWTVRASKHQVSFRQQLQSPIGIAYDYEKTVSLDPHEPVLTLHHSLKNTGTKTIDTEVYDHDFFMLDKAPSGPGMTIRFPWEPKAEKSLGPQAQIEGKQIVYREELQPEQYVESYLTGYSNNPSDYDITVEDTRTGVGVEQTGDNPISRFNFWSPRTAICPEAYHHLVIAPGQTAHWNIRYRFYAK
;
A
#
# COMPACT_ATOMS: atom_id res chain seq x y z
N MET A 1 -5.35 -17.34 -23.00
CA MET A 1 -3.98 -16.85 -23.16
C MET A 1 -3.57 -16.23 -21.84
N GLN A 2 -2.50 -16.73 -21.21
CA GLN A 2 -1.99 -16.13 -19.97
C GLN A 2 -1.30 -14.82 -20.39
N THR A 3 -1.92 -13.70 -20.14
CA THR A 3 -1.36 -12.37 -20.42
C THR A 3 -0.09 -12.18 -19.59
N SER A 4 1.05 -12.09 -20.25
CA SER A 4 2.33 -11.81 -19.59
C SER A 4 2.40 -10.32 -19.30
N TYR A 5 2.14 -9.92 -18.05
CA TYR A 5 2.28 -8.53 -17.61
C TYR A 5 3.76 -8.10 -17.56
N PRO A 6 4.08 -6.83 -17.87
CA PRO A 6 5.42 -6.29 -17.64
C PRO A 6 5.83 -6.50 -16.18
N LYS A 7 7.02 -7.07 -15.96
CA LYS A 7 7.51 -7.40 -14.62
C LYS A 7 9.03 -7.35 -14.52
N ALA A 8 9.53 -7.18 -13.31
CA ALA A 8 10.92 -7.36 -12.93
C ALA A 8 11.01 -8.35 -11.76
N SER A 9 12.20 -8.89 -11.53
CA SER A 9 12.48 -9.74 -10.38
C SER A 9 13.72 -9.24 -9.67
N ILE A 10 13.71 -9.26 -8.34
CA ILE A 10 14.86 -8.92 -7.50
C ILE A 10 15.15 -10.06 -6.54
N SER A 11 16.44 -10.24 -6.19
CA SER A 11 16.85 -11.24 -5.20
C SER A 11 18.20 -10.87 -4.58
N ASN A 12 18.32 -11.09 -3.27
CA ASN A 12 19.61 -11.02 -2.55
C ASN A 12 20.17 -12.42 -2.20
N GLY A 13 19.56 -13.49 -2.74
CA GLY A 13 19.92 -14.88 -2.46
C GLY A 13 19.11 -15.49 -1.30
N GLN A 14 18.54 -14.68 -0.42
CA GLN A 14 17.66 -15.11 0.67
C GLN A 14 16.18 -14.81 0.34
N VAL A 15 15.90 -13.58 -0.05
CA VAL A 15 14.58 -13.10 -0.46
C VAL A 15 14.52 -13.02 -1.98
N GLN A 16 13.39 -13.44 -2.52
CA GLN A 16 13.05 -13.30 -3.94
C GLN A 16 11.70 -12.60 -4.06
N ALA A 17 11.62 -11.58 -4.90
CA ALA A 17 10.37 -10.89 -5.18
C ALA A 17 10.17 -10.65 -6.68
N VAL A 18 8.92 -10.74 -7.12
CA VAL A 18 8.46 -10.33 -8.45
C VAL A 18 7.70 -9.04 -8.29
N LEU A 19 7.95 -8.07 -9.18
CA LEU A 19 7.27 -6.78 -9.19
C LEU A 19 6.63 -6.56 -10.55
N TYR A 20 5.36 -6.19 -10.58
CA TYR A 20 4.72 -5.71 -11.80
C TYR A 20 5.12 -4.25 -12.07
N LEU A 21 5.26 -3.93 -13.36
CA LEU A 21 5.68 -2.61 -13.82
C LEU A 21 4.47 -1.78 -14.28
N PRO A 22 4.47 -0.46 -14.06
CA PRO A 22 3.40 0.41 -14.51
C PRO A 22 3.34 0.45 -16.04
N ASP A 23 2.15 0.19 -16.59
CA ASP A 23 1.85 0.29 -18.01
C ASP A 23 0.36 0.52 -18.21
N ALA A 24 -0.01 1.66 -18.81
CA ALA A 24 -1.41 2.05 -18.99
C ALA A 24 -2.21 1.14 -19.95
N LYS A 25 -1.52 0.31 -20.76
CA LYS A 25 -2.17 -0.59 -21.74
C LYS A 25 -2.10 -2.05 -21.31
N ASN A 26 -0.94 -2.48 -20.81
CA ASN A 26 -0.64 -3.89 -20.55
C ASN A 26 -0.30 -4.15 -19.07
N GLY A 27 -0.37 -3.14 -18.19
CA GLY A 27 -0.09 -3.28 -16.77
C GLY A 27 -1.05 -4.24 -16.08
N TYR A 28 -0.54 -4.92 -15.05
CA TYR A 28 -1.34 -5.78 -14.19
C TYR A 28 -2.46 -4.98 -13.50
N TYR A 29 -2.14 -3.83 -12.95
CA TYR A 29 -3.11 -2.92 -12.32
C TYR A 29 -3.20 -1.61 -13.12
N ARG A 30 -4.42 -1.20 -13.45
CA ARG A 30 -4.72 0.01 -14.23
C ARG A 30 -5.91 0.79 -13.69
N ALA A 31 -6.43 0.39 -12.51
CA ALA A 31 -7.46 1.14 -11.82
C ALA A 31 -6.87 2.41 -11.17
N SER A 32 -7.72 3.22 -10.56
CA SER A 32 -7.35 4.56 -10.11
C SER A 32 -7.21 4.71 -8.59
N ARG A 33 -7.27 3.60 -7.83
CA ARG A 33 -7.17 3.65 -6.37
C ARG A 33 -5.72 3.72 -5.90
N PHE A 34 -4.91 2.75 -6.30
CA PHE A 34 -3.55 2.54 -5.80
C PHE A 34 -2.47 3.01 -6.77
N ASP A 35 -1.29 3.30 -6.25
CA ASP A 35 -0.07 3.54 -7.03
C ASP A 35 0.24 2.32 -7.91
N TRP A 36 0.62 2.57 -9.16
CA TRP A 36 0.95 1.53 -10.13
C TRP A 36 2.37 0.99 -9.98
N SER A 37 3.21 1.64 -9.19
CA SER A 37 4.61 1.28 -9.06
C SER A 37 4.84 0.14 -8.06
N GLY A 38 5.53 -0.92 -8.49
CA GLY A 38 6.09 -1.93 -7.61
C GLY A 38 5.09 -2.87 -6.96
N VAL A 39 3.96 -3.15 -7.60
CA VAL A 39 2.99 -4.17 -7.14
C VAL A 39 3.68 -5.53 -7.02
N ILE A 40 3.64 -6.17 -5.84
CA ILE A 40 4.35 -7.41 -5.54
C ILE A 40 3.38 -8.60 -5.49
N PRO A 41 3.23 -9.40 -6.59
CA PRO A 41 2.36 -10.57 -6.60
C PRO A 41 2.95 -11.77 -5.84
N CYS A 42 4.26 -11.76 -5.58
CA CYS A 42 4.95 -12.85 -4.91
C CYS A 42 6.26 -12.36 -4.29
N LEU A 43 6.42 -12.68 -3.00
CA LEU A 43 7.69 -12.57 -2.29
C LEU A 43 7.88 -13.84 -1.47
N ALA A 44 9.08 -14.43 -1.56
CA ALA A 44 9.43 -15.66 -0.84
C ALA A 44 10.72 -15.51 -0.04
N TYR A 45 10.73 -16.11 1.16
CA TYR A 45 11.89 -16.23 2.04
C TYR A 45 11.86 -17.58 2.75
N LYS A 46 12.96 -18.35 2.71
CA LYS A 46 13.10 -19.70 3.34
C LYS A 46 11.95 -20.68 2.98
N GLY A 47 11.43 -20.61 1.76
CA GLY A 47 10.32 -21.47 1.32
C GLY A 47 8.92 -20.99 1.70
N HIS A 48 8.80 -19.92 2.46
CA HIS A 48 7.55 -19.29 2.85
C HIS A 48 7.19 -18.12 1.94
N THR A 49 5.89 -17.80 1.81
CA THR A 49 5.36 -16.70 1.01
C THR A 49 4.70 -15.66 1.90
N TYR A 50 4.84 -14.37 1.54
CA TYR A 50 4.36 -13.23 2.35
C TYR A 50 3.32 -12.37 1.63
N PHE A 51 3.33 -12.39 0.29
CA PHE A 51 2.37 -11.68 -0.57
C PHE A 51 1.82 -12.63 -1.62
N GLY A 52 0.64 -12.31 -2.15
CA GLY A 52 -0.01 -13.15 -3.15
C GLY A 52 -1.32 -12.54 -3.65
N VAL A 53 -2.03 -13.28 -4.49
CA VAL A 53 -3.37 -12.92 -4.96
C VAL A 53 -4.38 -13.31 -3.88
N TRP A 54 -4.95 -12.33 -3.19
CA TRP A 54 -5.88 -12.49 -2.07
C TRP A 54 -7.37 -12.49 -2.51
N PHE A 55 -7.67 -11.98 -3.70
CA PHE A 55 -9.01 -11.83 -4.28
C PHE A 55 -9.34 -12.99 -5.21
N SER A 56 -10.63 -13.25 -5.40
CA SER A 56 -11.13 -14.36 -6.24
C SER A 56 -11.41 -13.96 -7.69
N HIS A 57 -11.65 -12.67 -7.95
CA HIS A 57 -11.94 -12.14 -9.28
C HIS A 57 -10.94 -11.06 -9.66
N TYR A 58 -10.36 -11.20 -10.85
CA TYR A 58 -9.34 -10.29 -11.35
C TYR A 58 -9.79 -9.60 -12.63
N ASP A 59 -9.71 -8.30 -12.61
CA ASP A 59 -9.67 -7.42 -13.80
C ASP A 59 -8.74 -6.26 -13.47
N PRO A 60 -7.85 -5.82 -14.38
CA PRO A 60 -6.92 -4.72 -14.13
C PRO A 60 -7.60 -3.37 -13.81
N MET A 61 -8.89 -3.24 -14.08
CA MET A 61 -9.70 -2.04 -13.80
C MET A 61 -10.51 -2.15 -12.49
N ILE A 62 -10.45 -3.27 -11.77
CA ILE A 62 -11.07 -3.40 -10.45
C ILE A 62 -10.18 -2.74 -9.40
N ALA A 63 -10.76 -1.82 -8.62
CA ALA A 63 -10.03 -1.00 -7.64
C ALA A 63 -9.19 -1.81 -6.65
N ASP A 64 -9.69 -2.98 -6.20
CA ASP A 64 -9.01 -3.83 -5.20
C ASP A 64 -8.33 -5.09 -5.80
N ALA A 65 -8.35 -5.28 -7.12
CA ALA A 65 -7.69 -6.43 -7.74
C ALA A 65 -6.17 -6.18 -7.88
N ILE A 66 -5.51 -5.97 -6.75
CA ILE A 66 -4.09 -5.65 -6.63
C ILE A 66 -3.47 -6.47 -5.48
N THR A 67 -2.15 -6.59 -5.46
CA THR A 67 -1.40 -7.27 -4.40
C THR A 67 -0.43 -6.29 -3.74
N GLY A 68 -0.17 -6.46 -2.45
CA GLY A 68 0.65 -5.53 -1.69
C GLY A 68 2.12 -5.88 -1.57
N PRO A 69 2.90 -4.98 -0.93
CA PRO A 69 2.43 -3.69 -0.43
C PRO A 69 2.26 -2.69 -1.57
N VAL A 70 1.22 -1.87 -1.50
CA VAL A 70 0.95 -0.81 -2.48
C VAL A 70 0.46 0.45 -1.78
N GLU A 71 0.93 1.60 -2.24
CA GLU A 71 0.54 2.88 -1.69
C GLU A 71 -0.85 3.32 -2.19
N GLU A 72 -1.65 3.84 -1.27
CA GLU A 72 -2.77 4.69 -1.61
C GLU A 72 -2.51 6.11 -1.09
N PHE A 73 -2.48 7.10 -1.98
CA PHE A 73 -2.45 8.51 -1.62
C PHE A 73 -3.88 9.02 -1.46
N ARG A 74 -4.22 9.57 -0.29
CA ARG A 74 -5.56 10.06 0.04
C ARG A 74 -5.51 11.48 0.56
N SER A 75 -6.09 12.42 -0.15
CA SER A 75 -6.37 13.77 0.34
C SER A 75 -7.66 13.77 1.18
N ALA A 76 -7.96 14.88 1.87
CA ALA A 76 -9.15 15.01 2.71
C ALA A 76 -10.46 14.67 1.95
N ASP A 77 -10.51 15.02 0.67
CA ASP A 77 -11.62 14.76 -0.27
C ASP A 77 -11.43 13.46 -1.10
N GLY A 78 -10.43 12.63 -0.75
CA GLY A 78 -10.13 11.34 -1.38
C GLY A 78 -9.03 11.38 -2.45
N ALA A 79 -8.87 12.49 -3.17
CA ALA A 79 -7.81 12.72 -4.17
C ALA A 79 -7.56 14.22 -4.33
N LEU A 80 -6.38 14.60 -4.82
CA LEU A 80 -5.99 16.02 -4.96
C LEU A 80 -6.93 16.76 -5.92
N ASP A 81 -7.56 17.84 -5.44
CA ASP A 81 -8.53 18.70 -6.13
C ASP A 81 -9.84 17.99 -6.55
N TYR A 82 -10.22 16.87 -5.96
CA TYR A 82 -11.46 16.20 -6.35
C TYR A 82 -12.72 17.04 -6.10
N ASP A 83 -12.84 17.67 -4.91
CA ASP A 83 -14.01 18.48 -4.56
C ASP A 83 -14.05 19.80 -5.33
N GLN A 84 -12.88 20.34 -5.73
CA GLN A 84 -12.77 21.53 -6.56
C GLN A 84 -13.13 21.26 -8.02
N ALA A 85 -13.04 20.01 -8.45
CA ALA A 85 -13.39 19.64 -9.83
C ALA A 85 -14.90 19.67 -10.05
N LYS A 86 -15.32 20.38 -11.10
CA LYS A 86 -16.70 20.32 -11.60
C LYS A 86 -16.97 18.95 -12.23
N PRO A 87 -18.23 18.56 -12.49
CA PRO A 87 -18.53 17.41 -13.34
C PRO A 87 -17.70 17.46 -14.64
N ASP A 88 -17.13 16.31 -15.03
CA ASP A 88 -16.18 16.16 -16.13
C ASP A 88 -14.84 16.93 -15.97
N GLY A 89 -14.64 17.61 -14.85
CA GLY A 89 -13.39 18.27 -14.49
C GLY A 89 -12.27 17.28 -14.14
N LEU A 90 -11.08 17.82 -13.89
CA LEU A 90 -9.87 17.06 -13.64
C LEU A 90 -9.50 17.08 -12.16
N PHE A 91 -8.91 15.99 -11.70
CA PHE A 91 -8.29 15.84 -10.41
C PHE A 91 -7.05 14.93 -10.52
N VAL A 92 -6.25 14.81 -9.47
CA VAL A 92 -4.99 14.06 -9.54
C VAL A 92 -4.94 13.01 -8.43
N LYS A 93 -4.48 11.81 -8.80
CA LYS A 93 -4.10 10.73 -7.89
C LYS A 93 -2.61 10.43 -8.11
N ILE A 94 -1.79 10.62 -7.07
CA ILE A 94 -0.35 10.33 -7.12
C ILE A 94 -0.14 8.85 -7.36
N GLY A 95 0.85 8.49 -8.20
CA GLY A 95 1.10 7.11 -8.59
C GLY A 95 0.15 6.56 -9.66
N VAL A 96 -0.89 7.34 -10.04
CA VAL A 96 -1.84 7.02 -11.11
C VAL A 96 -1.77 8.06 -12.23
N GLY A 97 -2.19 9.31 -11.96
CA GLY A 97 -2.17 10.36 -12.95
C GLY A 97 -3.28 11.41 -12.80
N VAL A 98 -3.52 12.13 -13.90
CA VAL A 98 -4.67 13.03 -14.06
C VAL A 98 -5.90 12.20 -14.41
N LEU A 99 -6.95 12.36 -13.65
CA LEU A 99 -8.19 11.63 -13.77
C LEU A 99 -9.37 12.57 -14.05
N ARG A 100 -10.45 12.03 -14.59
CA ARG A 100 -11.69 12.76 -14.87
C ARG A 100 -12.76 12.42 -13.83
N LYS A 101 -13.33 13.45 -13.21
CA LYS A 101 -14.47 13.31 -12.29
C LYS A 101 -15.72 12.93 -13.05
N ALA A 102 -16.38 11.84 -12.66
CA ALA A 102 -17.63 11.41 -13.25
C ALA A 102 -18.80 12.02 -12.46
N GLY A 103 -19.45 13.02 -13.04
CA GLY A 103 -20.61 13.66 -12.41
C GLY A 103 -20.26 14.49 -11.17
N ASP A 104 -21.25 14.68 -10.27
CA ASP A 104 -21.13 15.53 -9.08
C ASP A 104 -21.17 14.75 -7.76
N SER A 105 -20.91 13.43 -7.84
CA SER A 105 -20.89 12.57 -6.65
C SER A 105 -19.61 12.76 -5.84
N PRO A 106 -19.65 12.55 -4.50
CA PRO A 106 -18.46 12.45 -3.67
C PRO A 106 -17.49 11.39 -4.19
N TYR A 107 -16.20 11.55 -3.86
CA TYR A 107 -15.18 10.58 -4.23
C TYR A 107 -15.51 9.18 -3.68
N LYS A 108 -15.33 8.17 -4.55
CA LYS A 108 -15.52 6.76 -4.19
C LYS A 108 -14.26 5.98 -4.53
N PHE A 109 -13.52 5.55 -3.53
CA PHE A 109 -12.26 4.82 -3.72
C PHE A 109 -12.42 3.50 -4.51
N MET A 110 -13.60 2.87 -4.44
CA MET A 110 -13.91 1.66 -5.22
C MET A 110 -14.31 1.94 -6.68
N HIS A 111 -14.46 3.20 -7.06
CA HIS A 111 -14.78 3.58 -8.45
C HIS A 111 -13.49 3.82 -9.23
N THR A 112 -13.36 3.17 -10.39
CA THR A 112 -12.24 3.44 -11.29
C THR A 112 -12.56 4.60 -12.19
N TYR A 113 -11.87 5.71 -11.99
CA TYR A 113 -12.03 6.96 -12.75
C TYR A 113 -11.23 6.90 -14.05
N PRO A 114 -11.77 7.49 -15.16
CA PRO A 114 -11.07 7.52 -16.44
C PRO A 114 -9.72 8.26 -16.33
N LEU A 115 -8.65 7.59 -16.77
CA LEU A 115 -7.33 8.18 -16.89
C LEU A 115 -7.28 9.13 -18.09
N VAL A 116 -6.84 10.37 -17.86
CA VAL A 116 -6.63 11.40 -18.89
C VAL A 116 -5.15 11.47 -19.26
N ASP A 117 -4.27 11.46 -18.25
CA ASP A 117 -2.82 11.49 -18.43
C ASP A 117 -2.13 10.74 -17.28
N GLY A 118 -1.40 9.67 -17.60
CA GLY A 118 -0.63 8.87 -16.64
C GLY A 118 0.76 9.44 -16.34
N GLY A 119 1.11 10.61 -16.93
CA GLY A 119 2.45 11.17 -16.84
C GLY A 119 3.50 10.30 -17.54
N LYS A 120 4.76 10.64 -17.30
CA LYS A 120 5.90 9.91 -17.86
C LYS A 120 6.48 8.97 -16.81
N TRP A 121 6.36 7.68 -17.05
CA TRP A 121 6.99 6.63 -16.25
C TRP A 121 8.38 6.29 -16.76
N THR A 122 9.32 6.10 -15.83
CA THR A 122 10.66 5.57 -16.08
C THR A 122 10.93 4.48 -15.04
N VAL A 123 11.34 3.29 -15.49
CA VAL A 123 11.66 2.16 -14.62
C VAL A 123 13.11 1.76 -14.85
N ARG A 124 13.84 1.53 -13.76
CA ARG A 124 15.21 1.00 -13.77
C ARG A 124 15.27 -0.20 -12.84
N ALA A 125 15.64 -1.36 -13.37
CA ALA A 125 15.75 -2.59 -12.62
C ALA A 125 17.22 -3.06 -12.54
N SER A 126 17.58 -3.59 -11.38
CA SER A 126 18.83 -4.28 -11.13
C SER A 126 18.55 -5.60 -10.39
N LYS A 127 19.60 -6.34 -10.02
CA LYS A 127 19.47 -7.60 -9.29
C LYS A 127 18.78 -7.45 -7.93
N HIS A 128 18.97 -6.33 -7.24
CA HIS A 128 18.55 -6.12 -5.86
C HIS A 128 17.51 -5.03 -5.69
N GLN A 129 17.21 -4.24 -6.71
CA GLN A 129 16.25 -3.14 -6.63
C GLN A 129 15.58 -2.83 -7.96
N VAL A 130 14.39 -2.22 -7.86
CA VAL A 130 13.70 -1.58 -8.98
C VAL A 130 13.31 -0.17 -8.55
N SER A 131 13.70 0.84 -9.34
CA SER A 131 13.26 2.22 -9.16
C SER A 131 12.21 2.58 -10.19
N PHE A 132 11.17 3.24 -9.73
CA PHE A 132 10.05 3.76 -10.51
C PHE A 132 10.03 5.27 -10.37
N ARG A 133 9.88 6.01 -11.45
CA ARG A 133 9.73 7.46 -11.42
C ARG A 133 8.56 7.87 -12.30
N GLN A 134 7.63 8.62 -11.72
CA GLN A 134 6.52 9.24 -12.43
C GLN A 134 6.69 10.75 -12.40
N GLN A 135 6.75 11.37 -13.58
CA GLN A 135 6.72 12.81 -13.74
C GLN A 135 5.36 13.20 -14.32
N LEU A 136 4.60 13.98 -13.57
CA LEU A 136 3.27 14.43 -13.94
C LEU A 136 3.19 15.94 -13.95
N GLN A 137 2.53 16.49 -14.97
CA GLN A 137 2.09 17.89 -15.02
C GLN A 137 0.61 17.91 -15.36
N SER A 138 -0.19 18.60 -14.56
CA SER A 138 -1.61 18.76 -14.83
C SER A 138 -1.95 20.22 -15.16
N PRO A 139 -3.01 20.46 -15.95
CA PRO A 139 -3.46 21.82 -16.26
C PRO A 139 -4.13 22.52 -15.07
N ILE A 140 -4.36 21.82 -13.95
CA ILE A 140 -5.00 22.35 -12.74
C ILE A 140 -4.01 22.84 -11.68
N GLY A 141 -2.72 22.92 -12.03
CA GLY A 141 -1.66 23.45 -11.15
C GLY A 141 -1.02 22.43 -10.21
N ILE A 142 -1.47 21.19 -10.21
CA ILE A 142 -0.83 20.08 -9.50
C ILE A 142 0.20 19.44 -10.45
N ALA A 143 1.45 19.37 -10.03
CA ALA A 143 2.50 18.69 -10.75
C ALA A 143 3.51 18.11 -9.76
N TYR A 144 4.11 16.97 -10.10
CA TYR A 144 5.07 16.31 -9.23
C TYR A 144 6.10 15.48 -9.98
N ASP A 145 7.18 15.20 -9.28
CA ASP A 145 8.18 14.19 -9.61
C ASP A 145 8.22 13.19 -8.46
N TYR A 146 7.64 12.02 -8.67
CA TYR A 146 7.52 10.96 -7.68
C TYR A 146 8.47 9.83 -8.01
N GLU A 147 9.29 9.43 -7.05
CA GLU A 147 10.19 8.29 -7.16
C GLU A 147 9.93 7.30 -6.02
N LYS A 148 9.76 6.03 -6.37
CA LYS A 148 9.72 4.90 -5.46
C LYS A 148 10.80 3.92 -5.85
N THR A 149 11.64 3.49 -4.87
CA THR A 149 12.61 2.42 -5.05
C THR A 149 12.29 1.27 -4.12
N VAL A 150 12.01 0.10 -4.68
CA VAL A 150 11.88 -1.16 -3.96
C VAL A 150 13.23 -1.84 -3.95
N SER A 151 13.85 -2.03 -2.79
CA SER A 151 15.18 -2.59 -2.65
C SER A 151 15.25 -3.72 -1.63
N LEU A 152 16.10 -4.71 -1.87
CA LEU A 152 16.46 -5.75 -0.92
C LEU A 152 17.80 -5.43 -0.26
N ASP A 153 17.87 -5.55 1.07
CA ASP A 153 19.14 -5.50 1.78
C ASP A 153 20.07 -6.62 1.27
N PRO A 154 21.37 -6.35 1.03
CA PRO A 154 22.27 -7.37 0.47
C PRO A 154 22.52 -8.57 1.39
N HIS A 155 22.33 -8.45 2.70
CA HIS A 155 22.71 -9.45 3.71
C HIS A 155 21.55 -9.93 4.59
N GLU A 156 20.45 -9.17 4.66
CA GLU A 156 19.32 -9.45 5.54
C GLU A 156 18.03 -9.73 4.75
N PRO A 157 17.08 -10.46 5.32
CA PRO A 157 15.76 -10.69 4.72
C PRO A 157 14.87 -9.45 4.86
N VAL A 158 15.31 -8.35 4.28
CA VAL A 158 14.68 -7.04 4.39
C VAL A 158 14.41 -6.45 3.01
N LEU A 159 13.18 -6.01 2.82
CA LEU A 159 12.75 -5.19 1.70
C LEU A 159 12.47 -3.78 2.21
N THR A 160 12.97 -2.77 1.50
CA THR A 160 12.69 -1.37 1.83
C THR A 160 12.05 -0.66 0.63
N LEU A 161 11.00 0.08 0.90
CA LEU A 161 10.40 1.03 0.00
C LEU A 161 10.94 2.42 0.35
N HIS A 162 11.69 3.01 -0.57
CA HIS A 162 12.21 4.38 -0.46
C HIS A 162 11.37 5.29 -1.35
N HIS A 163 10.88 6.39 -0.79
CA HIS A 163 10.03 7.32 -1.52
C HIS A 163 10.62 8.73 -1.52
N SER A 164 10.41 9.42 -2.64
CA SER A 164 10.68 10.84 -2.81
C SER A 164 9.56 11.45 -3.63
N LEU A 165 8.89 12.46 -3.09
CA LEU A 165 7.81 13.18 -3.77
C LEU A 165 8.15 14.67 -3.78
N LYS A 166 8.54 15.17 -4.96
CA LYS A 166 8.79 16.61 -5.18
C LYS A 166 7.57 17.26 -5.78
N ASN A 167 7.09 18.31 -5.16
CA ASN A 167 6.06 19.17 -5.72
C ASN A 167 6.69 20.10 -6.78
N THR A 168 6.37 19.89 -8.05
CA THR A 168 6.82 20.72 -9.18
C THR A 168 5.71 21.63 -9.70
N GLY A 169 4.55 21.61 -9.06
CA GLY A 169 3.39 22.42 -9.38
C GLY A 169 3.36 23.79 -8.68
N THR A 170 2.19 24.42 -8.74
CA THR A 170 1.92 25.72 -8.13
C THR A 170 1.01 25.64 -6.91
N LYS A 171 0.37 24.49 -6.68
CA LYS A 171 -0.48 24.21 -5.51
C LYS A 171 0.29 23.35 -4.51
N THR A 172 0.01 23.52 -3.21
CA THR A 172 0.51 22.60 -2.17
C THR A 172 -0.09 21.21 -2.40
N ILE A 173 0.74 20.19 -2.29
CA ILE A 173 0.30 18.80 -2.20
C ILE A 173 0.03 18.54 -0.71
N ASP A 174 -1.22 18.28 -0.38
CA ASP A 174 -1.69 17.94 0.96
C ASP A 174 -2.39 16.58 0.87
N THR A 175 -1.76 15.53 1.39
CA THR A 175 -2.22 14.16 1.23
C THR A 175 -1.74 13.28 2.39
N GLU A 176 -2.51 12.28 2.74
CA GLU A 176 -2.02 11.14 3.50
C GLU A 176 -1.59 10.04 2.52
N VAL A 177 -0.65 9.20 2.95
CA VAL A 177 -0.26 8.00 2.22
C VAL A 177 -0.10 6.85 3.21
N TYR A 178 -0.46 5.65 2.78
CA TYR A 178 -0.27 4.41 3.52
C TYR A 178 0.02 3.26 2.55
N ASP A 179 0.66 2.22 3.04
CA ASP A 179 0.77 0.96 2.33
C ASP A 179 -0.43 0.08 2.66
N HIS A 180 -1.14 -0.36 1.65
CA HIS A 180 -2.11 -1.44 1.78
C HIS A 180 -1.36 -2.76 1.60
N ASP A 181 -1.04 -3.40 2.71
CA ASP A 181 -0.03 -4.46 2.74
C ASP A 181 -0.47 -5.77 2.10
N PHE A 182 -1.74 -6.17 2.28
CA PHE A 182 -2.26 -7.45 1.82
C PHE A 182 -1.34 -8.64 2.18
N PHE A 183 -0.86 -8.69 3.44
CA PHE A 183 -0.05 -9.83 3.89
C PHE A 183 -0.79 -11.14 3.78
N MET A 184 -0.16 -12.12 3.15
CA MET A 184 -0.66 -13.48 2.95
C MET A 184 0.42 -14.47 3.40
N LEU A 185 0.58 -14.70 4.71
CA LEU A 185 1.57 -15.63 5.24
C LEU A 185 1.19 -17.06 4.83
N ASP A 186 1.95 -17.65 3.89
CA ASP A 186 1.72 -18.97 3.31
C ASP A 186 0.29 -19.24 2.81
N LYS A 187 -0.44 -18.18 2.48
CA LYS A 187 -1.86 -18.22 2.10
C LYS A 187 -2.77 -18.79 3.21
N ALA A 188 -2.29 -18.80 4.45
CA ALA A 188 -3.10 -19.22 5.58
C ALA A 188 -4.26 -18.23 5.80
N PRO A 189 -5.45 -18.69 6.16
CA PRO A 189 -6.57 -17.82 6.44
C PRO A 189 -6.34 -17.00 7.72
N SER A 190 -6.90 -15.79 7.76
CA SER A 190 -6.98 -14.99 8.98
C SER A 190 -7.81 -15.72 10.02
N GLY A 191 -7.18 -16.09 11.12
CA GLY A 191 -7.80 -16.93 12.16
C GLY A 191 -6.85 -17.21 13.34
N PRO A 192 -7.23 -18.12 14.27
CA PRO A 192 -6.43 -18.45 15.43
C PRO A 192 -4.98 -18.81 15.07
N GLY A 193 -4.04 -18.20 15.79
CA GLY A 193 -2.61 -18.28 15.50
C GLY A 193 -2.06 -17.09 14.76
N MET A 194 -2.88 -16.34 14.00
CA MET A 194 -2.46 -15.04 13.44
C MET A 194 -2.49 -13.98 14.53
N THR A 195 -1.42 -13.20 14.65
CA THR A 195 -1.28 -12.10 15.61
C THR A 195 -0.75 -10.85 14.93
N ILE A 196 -1.25 -9.69 15.34
CA ILE A 196 -0.75 -8.39 14.92
C ILE A 196 -0.29 -7.65 16.18
N ARG A 197 1.02 -7.38 16.29
CA ARG A 197 1.62 -6.72 17.46
C ARG A 197 2.03 -5.30 17.16
N PHE A 198 1.88 -4.44 18.17
CA PHE A 198 2.18 -3.01 18.16
C PHE A 198 3.13 -2.65 19.31
N PRO A 199 3.93 -1.59 19.23
CA PRO A 199 4.71 -1.08 20.37
C PRO A 199 3.83 -0.36 21.42
N TRP A 200 2.60 -0.03 21.04
CA TRP A 200 1.58 0.67 21.86
C TRP A 200 0.35 -0.23 22.11
N GLU A 201 -0.54 0.19 23.02
CA GLU A 201 -1.81 -0.51 23.28
C GLU A 201 -2.89 0.02 22.32
N PRO A 202 -3.33 -0.80 21.34
CA PRO A 202 -4.36 -0.37 20.40
C PRO A 202 -5.72 -0.24 21.08
N LYS A 203 -6.49 0.78 20.65
CA LYS A 203 -7.89 0.96 21.00
C LYS A 203 -8.69 1.06 19.72
N ALA A 204 -9.61 0.13 19.53
CA ALA A 204 -10.45 0.10 18.34
C ALA A 204 -11.62 1.09 18.49
N GLU A 205 -11.88 1.89 17.45
CA GLU A 205 -13.05 2.78 17.41
C GLU A 205 -14.36 2.02 17.23
N LYS A 206 -14.30 0.86 16.58
CA LYS A 206 -15.41 -0.08 16.43
C LYS A 206 -15.04 -1.43 17.02
N SER A 207 -16.03 -2.21 17.44
CA SER A 207 -15.79 -3.61 17.81
C SER A 207 -15.16 -4.39 16.66
N LEU A 208 -14.14 -5.19 16.95
CA LEU A 208 -13.52 -6.12 16.01
C LEU A 208 -14.40 -7.36 15.73
N GLY A 209 -15.62 -7.40 16.30
CA GLY A 209 -16.54 -8.54 16.20
C GLY A 209 -16.14 -9.71 17.12
N PRO A 210 -16.84 -10.82 17.03
CA PRO A 210 -16.51 -12.04 17.79
C PRO A 210 -15.23 -12.73 17.27
N GLN A 211 -14.81 -12.43 16.03
CA GLN A 211 -13.70 -13.11 15.37
C GLN A 211 -12.33 -12.67 15.87
N ALA A 212 -12.20 -11.43 16.36
CA ALA A 212 -10.92 -10.89 16.80
C ALA A 212 -11.07 -10.03 18.05
N GLN A 213 -10.00 -9.87 18.81
CA GLN A 213 -9.97 -9.02 20.00
C GLN A 213 -8.58 -8.42 20.22
N ILE A 214 -8.54 -7.35 21.01
CA ILE A 214 -7.31 -6.73 21.48
C ILE A 214 -6.92 -7.39 22.81
N GLU A 215 -5.67 -7.84 22.92
CA GLU A 215 -5.05 -8.37 24.13
C GLU A 215 -3.73 -7.62 24.40
N GLY A 216 -3.75 -6.65 25.30
CA GLY A 216 -2.61 -5.77 25.54
C GLY A 216 -2.19 -5.04 24.26
N LYS A 217 -0.96 -5.29 23.81
CA LYS A 217 -0.39 -4.64 22.62
C LYS A 217 -0.59 -5.45 21.32
N GLN A 218 -1.62 -6.27 21.23
CA GLN A 218 -1.83 -7.11 20.04
C GLN A 218 -3.31 -7.29 19.71
N ILE A 219 -3.56 -7.56 18.42
CA ILE A 219 -4.82 -8.12 17.93
C ILE A 219 -4.60 -9.63 17.76
N VAL A 220 -5.54 -10.43 18.26
CA VAL A 220 -5.58 -11.90 18.11
C VAL A 220 -6.91 -12.32 17.54
N TYR A 221 -6.92 -13.37 16.72
CA TYR A 221 -8.15 -13.99 16.22
C TYR A 221 -8.63 -15.09 17.15
N ARG A 222 -9.93 -15.11 17.38
CA ARG A 222 -10.64 -16.14 18.16
C ARG A 222 -11.22 -17.21 17.26
N GLU A 223 -11.59 -16.83 16.04
CA GLU A 223 -12.20 -17.69 15.05
C GLU A 223 -11.58 -17.44 13.68
N GLU A 224 -11.59 -18.45 12.81
CA GLU A 224 -11.20 -18.28 11.41
C GLU A 224 -12.31 -17.51 10.67
N LEU A 225 -11.91 -16.47 9.93
CA LEU A 225 -12.84 -15.69 9.13
C LEU A 225 -13.42 -16.54 8.00
N GLN A 226 -14.73 -16.46 7.80
CA GLN A 226 -15.41 -17.05 6.66
C GLN A 226 -15.20 -16.16 5.40
N PRO A 227 -15.46 -16.67 4.18
CA PRO A 227 -15.13 -15.96 2.94
C PRO A 227 -15.67 -14.52 2.83
N GLU A 228 -16.86 -14.24 3.36
CA GLU A 228 -17.50 -12.92 3.31
C GLU A 228 -17.26 -12.07 4.57
N GLN A 229 -16.49 -12.60 5.53
CA GLN A 229 -16.19 -11.89 6.77
C GLN A 229 -14.90 -11.09 6.65
N TYR A 230 -14.87 -9.98 7.35
CA TYR A 230 -13.66 -9.18 7.58
C TYR A 230 -13.71 -8.53 8.97
N VAL A 231 -12.54 -8.21 9.48
CA VAL A 231 -12.35 -7.38 10.67
C VAL A 231 -11.87 -6.01 10.21
N GLU A 232 -12.52 -4.94 10.69
CA GLU A 232 -12.11 -3.58 10.34
C GLU A 232 -12.35 -2.63 11.50
N SER A 233 -11.37 -1.82 11.82
CA SER A 233 -11.52 -0.67 12.71
C SER A 233 -10.37 0.32 12.54
N TYR A 234 -10.65 1.60 12.67
CA TYR A 234 -9.61 2.57 13.00
C TYR A 234 -9.11 2.29 14.41
N LEU A 235 -7.80 2.41 14.59
CA LEU A 235 -7.13 2.21 15.86
C LEU A 235 -6.49 3.50 16.34
N THR A 236 -6.52 3.71 17.66
CA THR A 236 -5.81 4.77 18.37
C THR A 236 -4.93 4.16 19.45
N GLY A 237 -4.06 4.96 20.09
CA GLY A 237 -3.14 4.50 21.14
C GLY A 237 -1.67 4.79 20.82
N TYR A 238 -1.35 5.08 19.56
CA TYR A 238 -0.04 5.56 19.12
C TYR A 238 0.16 7.05 19.49
N SER A 239 1.41 7.48 19.52
CA SER A 239 1.83 8.86 19.73
C SER A 239 2.35 9.52 18.44
N ASN A 240 2.89 10.72 18.54
CA ASN A 240 3.56 11.41 17.44
C ASN A 240 5.04 11.01 17.32
N ASN A 241 5.41 9.78 17.70
CA ASN A 241 6.76 9.26 17.59
C ASN A 241 6.84 8.30 16.39
N PRO A 242 7.78 8.48 15.45
CA PRO A 242 7.97 7.54 14.35
C PRO A 242 8.18 6.09 14.79
N SER A 243 8.74 5.85 15.99
CA SER A 243 8.93 4.50 16.53
C SER A 243 7.63 3.74 16.82
N ASP A 244 6.49 4.42 16.81
CA ASP A 244 5.19 3.76 16.93
C ASP A 244 4.75 3.06 15.63
N TYR A 245 5.39 3.39 14.50
CA TYR A 245 5.25 2.66 13.26
C TYR A 245 6.22 1.45 13.26
N ASP A 246 5.90 0.48 14.12
CA ASP A 246 6.59 -0.80 14.26
C ASP A 246 5.54 -1.89 14.51
N ILE A 247 5.15 -2.60 13.45
CA ILE A 247 4.03 -3.52 13.45
C ILE A 247 4.53 -4.88 13.02
N THR A 248 4.21 -5.92 13.79
CA THR A 248 4.54 -7.30 13.44
C THR A 248 3.28 -8.09 13.13
N VAL A 249 3.23 -8.74 11.98
CA VAL A 249 2.24 -9.75 11.64
C VAL A 249 2.91 -11.12 11.66
N GLU A 250 2.37 -12.07 12.45
CA GLU A 250 2.96 -13.41 12.62
C GLU A 250 1.87 -14.49 12.62
N ASP A 251 2.15 -15.58 11.92
CA ASP A 251 1.49 -16.85 12.19
C ASP A 251 2.29 -17.63 13.25
N THR A 252 1.81 -17.62 14.49
CA THR A 252 2.48 -18.25 15.64
C THR A 252 2.52 -19.77 15.53
N ARG A 253 1.70 -20.40 14.66
CA ARG A 253 1.68 -21.85 14.44
C ARG A 253 2.90 -22.32 13.64
N THR A 254 3.36 -21.46 12.72
CA THR A 254 4.50 -21.75 11.83
C THR A 254 5.75 -20.95 12.20
N GLY A 255 5.60 -19.86 12.97
CA GLY A 255 6.67 -18.93 13.28
C GLY A 255 7.06 -18.04 12.09
N VAL A 256 6.22 -17.98 11.06
CA VAL A 256 6.40 -17.12 9.90
C VAL A 256 5.83 -15.74 10.20
N GLY A 257 6.59 -14.68 9.94
CA GLY A 257 6.14 -13.33 10.21
C GLY A 257 6.89 -12.26 9.45
N VAL A 258 6.34 -11.06 9.51
CA VAL A 258 6.90 -9.84 8.95
C VAL A 258 6.80 -8.71 9.95
N GLU A 259 7.88 -7.97 10.14
CA GLU A 259 7.95 -6.72 10.89
C GLU A 259 7.96 -5.57 9.88
N GLN A 260 7.00 -4.66 10.00
CA GLN A 260 6.86 -3.47 9.18
C GLN A 260 7.20 -2.23 10.02
N THR A 261 8.16 -1.44 9.57
CA THR A 261 8.57 -0.20 10.25
C THR A 261 8.57 0.98 9.29
N GLY A 262 8.15 2.15 9.78
CA GLY A 262 8.21 3.41 9.06
C GLY A 262 9.07 4.45 9.79
N ASP A 263 9.51 5.49 9.07
CA ASP A 263 10.33 6.57 9.62
C ASP A 263 9.56 7.88 9.87
N ASN A 264 8.24 7.88 9.62
CA ASN A 264 7.35 9.00 9.89
C ASN A 264 6.32 8.66 10.98
N PRO A 265 5.86 9.66 11.75
CA PRO A 265 4.77 9.46 12.70
C PRO A 265 3.48 8.98 12.01
N ILE A 266 2.73 8.15 12.71
CA ILE A 266 1.40 7.70 12.26
C ILE A 266 0.43 8.87 12.42
N SER A 267 -0.23 9.29 11.35
CA SER A 267 -1.31 10.29 11.37
C SER A 267 -2.68 9.64 11.61
N ARG A 268 -2.87 8.46 11.10
CA ARG A 268 -4.07 7.64 11.21
C ARG A 268 -3.69 6.16 11.07
N PHE A 269 -4.45 5.28 11.70
CA PHE A 269 -4.24 3.85 11.57
C PHE A 269 -5.58 3.16 11.29
N ASN A 270 -5.64 2.39 10.20
CA ASN A 270 -6.74 1.48 9.93
C ASN A 270 -6.26 0.03 9.99
N PHE A 271 -7.04 -0.82 10.62
CA PHE A 271 -6.82 -2.27 10.57
C PHE A 271 -7.95 -2.88 9.73
N TRP A 272 -7.59 -3.53 8.64
CA TRP A 272 -8.51 -4.26 7.79
C TRP A 272 -7.98 -5.66 7.51
N SER A 273 -8.81 -6.67 7.68
CA SER A 273 -8.42 -8.05 7.45
C SER A 273 -9.60 -8.88 6.97
N PRO A 274 -9.68 -9.23 5.70
CA PRO A 274 -10.52 -10.30 5.22
C PRO A 274 -9.92 -11.67 5.54
N ARG A 275 -10.61 -12.75 5.18
CA ARG A 275 -10.11 -14.11 5.38
C ARG A 275 -8.73 -14.36 4.74
N THR A 276 -8.43 -13.73 3.63
CA THR A 276 -7.29 -14.04 2.78
C THR A 276 -6.10 -13.09 2.92
N ALA A 277 -6.24 -12.00 3.70
CA ALA A 277 -5.16 -11.04 3.88
C ALA A 277 -5.25 -10.31 5.23
N ILE A 278 -4.12 -9.76 5.69
CA ILE A 278 -4.02 -8.92 6.89
C ILE A 278 -3.38 -7.60 6.47
N CYS A 279 -4.05 -6.48 6.76
CA CYS A 279 -3.64 -5.14 6.33
C CYS A 279 -3.62 -4.18 7.53
N PRO A 280 -2.48 -4.02 8.20
CA PRO A 280 -2.26 -2.98 9.21
C PRO A 280 -1.83 -1.69 8.50
N GLU A 281 -2.76 -0.79 8.23
CA GLU A 281 -2.57 0.39 7.40
C GLU A 281 -2.17 1.59 8.25
N ALA A 282 -0.87 1.87 8.36
CA ALA A 282 -0.35 3.05 9.03
C ALA A 282 -0.22 4.21 8.04
N TYR A 283 -1.03 5.24 8.23
CA TYR A 283 -1.00 6.46 7.42
C TYR A 283 0.02 7.44 7.97
N HIS A 284 0.64 8.21 7.08
CA HIS A 284 1.36 9.43 7.45
C HIS A 284 0.94 10.60 6.54
N HIS A 285 0.99 11.80 7.10
CA HIS A 285 0.50 13.01 6.45
C HIS A 285 1.65 13.79 5.81
N LEU A 286 1.47 14.17 4.56
CA LEU A 286 2.43 14.93 3.78
C LEU A 286 1.84 16.28 3.36
N VAL A 287 2.53 17.36 3.72
CA VAL A 287 2.22 18.72 3.26
C VAL A 287 3.45 19.27 2.53
N ILE A 288 3.39 19.34 1.20
CA ILE A 288 4.54 19.65 0.36
C ILE A 288 4.26 20.92 -0.43
N ALA A 289 4.86 22.03 -0.02
CA ALA A 289 4.74 23.30 -0.72
C ALA A 289 5.40 23.25 -2.11
N PRO A 290 5.02 24.12 -3.06
CA PRO A 290 5.67 24.23 -4.36
C PRO A 290 7.19 24.30 -4.24
N GLY A 291 7.90 23.47 -5.02
CA GLY A 291 9.35 23.36 -5.03
C GLY A 291 9.97 22.49 -3.93
N GLN A 292 9.19 22.08 -2.91
CA GLN A 292 9.66 21.25 -1.82
C GLN A 292 9.58 19.77 -2.17
N THR A 293 10.31 18.93 -1.38
CA THR A 293 10.35 17.48 -1.52
C THR A 293 10.11 16.84 -0.15
N ALA A 294 9.25 15.83 -0.10
CA ALA A 294 9.14 14.92 1.04
C ALA A 294 9.84 13.60 0.73
N HIS A 295 10.38 12.96 1.79
CA HIS A 295 10.97 11.64 1.73
C HIS A 295 10.41 10.80 2.87
N TRP A 296 10.18 9.51 2.62
CA TRP A 296 9.83 8.53 3.65
C TRP A 296 10.25 7.13 3.23
N ASN A 297 10.42 6.27 4.22
CA ASN A 297 10.81 4.89 4.01
C ASN A 297 9.90 3.96 4.80
N ILE A 298 9.57 2.81 4.21
CA ILE A 298 8.89 1.72 4.89
C ILE A 298 9.74 0.47 4.69
N ARG A 299 9.96 -0.28 5.77
CA ARG A 299 10.86 -1.41 5.81
C ARG A 299 10.10 -2.64 6.27
N TYR A 300 10.28 -3.75 5.56
CA TYR A 300 9.70 -5.06 5.84
C TYR A 300 10.83 -6.04 6.14
N ARG A 301 10.89 -6.55 7.36
CA ARG A 301 11.80 -7.63 7.77
C ARG A 301 11.03 -8.92 7.81
N PHE A 302 11.40 -9.88 6.97
CA PHE A 302 10.80 -11.21 6.91
C PHE A 302 11.53 -12.17 7.83
N TYR A 303 10.80 -13.05 8.51
CA TYR A 303 11.39 -14.10 9.33
C TYR A 303 10.57 -15.39 9.29
N ALA A 304 11.25 -16.52 9.53
CA ALA A 304 10.70 -17.85 9.74
C ALA A 304 11.57 -18.53 10.79
N LYS A 305 10.93 -18.98 11.88
CA LYS A 305 11.58 -19.62 13.04
C LYS A 305 11.82 -21.12 12.78
#